data_ebde196bfcc677d824cd3d7aa876581c
#
_entry.id   ebde196bfcc677d824cd3d7aa876581c
#
_cell.length_a   1.000
_cell.length_b   1.000
_cell.length_c   1.000
_cell.angle_alpha   90.00
_cell.angle_beta   90.00
_cell.angle_gamma   90.00
#
_symmetry.space_group_name_H-M   'P 1'
#
loop_
_entity.id
_entity.type
_entity.pdbx_description
1 polymer ?
#
loop_
_entity_poly.entity_id
_entity_poly.type
_entity_poly.pdbx_seq_one_letter_code
_entity_poly.pdbx_strand_id
1 'polypeptide(L)'
;MKLKRKIFLIFSLVAVIPMIFLTTYTVVQYTHMIDNRMEDISHEQQENLSDAIDASYTSIRQVFMLLTFASNTDSSIIKILRPYADPEIHMTNMEIYRACLQLRNANQNIFYTYNFLNGVYVYTPSGNLISYETSKNGTIAQTYNPKNDDWYNRTIESGGKMHYSSLDEHPMFESKNKSIFFSQTIIDPDTGKFLGVLIIDCSPELFNLDSVNALGNMNLITLTNTNNQSVYYTNDSDGSFSIKPDASNTLYTEIDHTPLLLALTLDYSSLREDYTRIAFLLVIVSALCILCVLLFTFYFSNSMLLPIEELSEQMLHQSDPVVHSKKD
;
A
#
# COMPACT_ATOMS: atom_id res chain seq x y z
N MET A 1 26.79 -39.17 -47.59
CA MET A 1 25.53 -38.45 -47.19
C MET A 1 25.09 -37.71 -48.44
N LYS A 2 23.91 -37.98 -49.01
CA LYS A 2 23.42 -37.37 -50.25
C LYS A 2 23.40 -35.85 -50.13
N LEU A 3 23.80 -35.11 -51.15
CA LEU A 3 23.91 -33.66 -51.20
C LEU A 3 22.64 -32.95 -50.64
N LYS A 4 21.49 -33.48 -50.99
CA LYS A 4 20.16 -33.07 -50.49
C LYS A 4 20.07 -33.00 -48.96
N ARG A 5 20.59 -34.00 -48.25
CA ARG A 5 20.52 -34.09 -46.78
C ARG A 5 21.47 -33.05 -46.14
N LYS A 6 22.59 -32.72 -46.75
CA LYS A 6 23.49 -31.68 -46.23
C LYS A 6 22.88 -30.28 -46.41
N ILE A 7 22.30 -29.99 -47.56
CA ILE A 7 21.68 -28.71 -47.88
C ILE A 7 20.45 -28.50 -46.93
N PHE A 8 19.58 -29.49 -46.79
CA PHE A 8 18.44 -29.42 -45.86
C PHE A 8 18.89 -29.12 -44.41
N LEU A 9 19.95 -29.83 -43.94
CA LEU A 9 20.48 -29.59 -42.59
C LEU A 9 21.03 -28.18 -42.40
N ILE A 10 21.79 -27.66 -43.39
CA ILE A 10 22.38 -26.34 -43.31
C ILE A 10 21.26 -25.25 -43.29
N PHE A 11 20.29 -25.34 -44.19
CA PHE A 11 19.19 -24.36 -44.23
C PHE A 11 18.31 -24.42 -42.99
N SER A 12 17.99 -25.62 -42.49
CA SER A 12 17.24 -25.80 -41.26
C SER A 12 17.99 -25.21 -40.06
N LEU A 13 19.30 -25.43 -39.96
CA LEU A 13 20.11 -24.94 -38.85
C LEU A 13 20.25 -23.41 -38.87
N VAL A 14 20.46 -22.82 -40.06
CA VAL A 14 20.57 -21.38 -40.25
C VAL A 14 19.24 -20.64 -39.92
N ALA A 15 18.10 -21.30 -40.16
CA ALA A 15 16.81 -20.70 -39.88
C ALA A 15 16.33 -20.92 -38.41
N VAL A 16 16.57 -22.12 -37.85
CA VAL A 16 16.06 -22.48 -36.53
C VAL A 16 16.89 -21.89 -35.39
N ILE A 17 18.21 -21.80 -35.51
CA ILE A 17 19.07 -21.26 -34.45
C ILE A 17 18.72 -19.79 -34.14
N PRO A 18 18.63 -18.88 -35.13
CA PRO A 18 18.23 -17.48 -34.83
C PRO A 18 16.84 -17.38 -34.22
N MET A 19 15.89 -18.22 -34.63
CA MET A 19 14.54 -18.21 -34.05
C MET A 19 14.53 -18.62 -32.59
N ILE A 20 15.24 -19.69 -32.24
CA ILE A 20 15.36 -20.13 -30.83
C ILE A 20 16.04 -19.04 -30.01
N PHE A 21 17.12 -18.47 -30.53
CA PHE A 21 17.83 -17.38 -29.84
C PHE A 21 16.93 -16.17 -29.60
N LEU A 22 16.21 -15.72 -30.63
CA LEU A 22 15.30 -14.57 -30.53
C LEU A 22 14.16 -14.83 -29.55
N THR A 23 13.56 -16.03 -29.58
CA THR A 23 12.49 -16.41 -28.66
C THR A 23 12.98 -16.43 -27.21
N THR A 24 14.13 -17.07 -26.96
CA THR A 24 14.73 -17.14 -25.63
C THR A 24 15.08 -15.74 -25.12
N TYR A 25 15.69 -14.91 -25.96
CA TYR A 25 16.01 -13.52 -25.63
C TYR A 25 14.74 -12.70 -25.29
N THR A 26 13.69 -12.82 -26.11
CA THR A 26 12.43 -12.11 -25.88
C THR A 26 11.76 -12.53 -24.57
N VAL A 27 11.72 -13.84 -24.27
CA VAL A 27 11.14 -14.33 -23.02
C VAL A 27 11.93 -13.82 -21.80
N VAL A 28 13.26 -13.87 -21.84
CA VAL A 28 14.11 -13.36 -20.75
C VAL A 28 13.94 -11.86 -20.56
N GLN A 29 13.97 -11.08 -21.64
CA GLN A 29 13.77 -9.62 -21.58
C GLN A 29 12.38 -9.26 -21.06
N TYR A 30 11.37 -10.00 -21.47
CA TYR A 30 10.00 -9.79 -21.00
C TYR A 30 9.85 -10.06 -19.50
N THR A 31 10.48 -11.14 -19.00
CA THR A 31 10.49 -11.45 -17.56
C THR A 31 11.17 -10.33 -16.75
N HIS A 32 12.37 -9.90 -17.18
CA HIS A 32 13.06 -8.79 -16.51
C HIS A 32 12.28 -7.48 -16.53
N MET A 33 11.63 -7.15 -17.65
CA MET A 33 10.80 -5.94 -17.74
C MET A 33 9.63 -5.99 -16.76
N ILE A 34 9.06 -7.16 -16.54
CA ILE A 34 7.96 -7.34 -15.60
C ILE A 34 8.45 -7.20 -14.16
N ASP A 35 9.53 -7.88 -13.80
CA ASP A 35 10.09 -7.80 -12.45
C ASP A 35 10.41 -6.34 -12.09
N ASN A 36 11.04 -5.58 -12.99
CA ASN A 36 11.32 -4.16 -12.79
C ASN A 36 10.03 -3.32 -12.67
N ARG A 37 9.02 -3.60 -13.51
CA ARG A 37 7.72 -2.90 -13.42
C ARG A 37 7.00 -3.17 -12.12
N MET A 38 7.10 -4.39 -11.59
CA MET A 38 6.50 -4.76 -10.31
C MET A 38 7.19 -4.02 -9.15
N GLU A 39 8.50 -3.92 -9.20
CA GLU A 39 9.29 -3.15 -8.23
C GLU A 39 8.90 -1.67 -8.26
N ASP A 40 8.84 -1.05 -9.45
CA ASP A 40 8.43 0.34 -9.64
C ASP A 40 7.01 0.60 -9.07
N ILE A 41 6.03 -0.25 -9.42
CA ILE A 41 4.65 -0.14 -8.93
C ILE A 41 4.57 -0.30 -7.41
N SER A 42 5.40 -1.20 -6.85
CA SER A 42 5.45 -1.42 -5.41
C SER A 42 5.96 -0.20 -4.66
N HIS A 43 7.02 0.42 -5.16
CA HIS A 43 7.57 1.64 -4.58
C HIS A 43 6.61 2.82 -4.71
N GLU A 44 6.00 3.01 -5.89
CA GLU A 44 5.00 4.06 -6.10
C GLU A 44 3.79 3.88 -5.16
N GLN A 45 3.30 2.66 -5.01
CA GLN A 45 2.19 2.36 -4.11
C GLN A 45 2.57 2.60 -2.64
N GLN A 46 3.78 2.22 -2.24
CA GLN A 46 4.31 2.44 -0.91
C GLN A 46 4.41 3.95 -0.59
N GLU A 47 4.91 4.76 -1.51
CA GLU A 47 5.01 6.21 -1.38
C GLU A 47 3.62 6.84 -1.26
N ASN A 48 2.68 6.50 -2.14
CA ASN A 48 1.31 7.00 -2.11
C ASN A 48 0.59 6.68 -0.79
N LEU A 49 0.77 5.47 -0.25
CA LEU A 49 0.20 5.07 1.04
C LEU A 49 0.85 5.81 2.20
N SER A 50 2.18 5.99 2.17
CA SER A 50 2.91 6.76 3.17
C SER A 50 2.45 8.20 3.22
N ASP A 51 2.30 8.85 2.07
CA ASP A 51 1.81 10.22 1.96
C ASP A 51 0.37 10.37 2.48
N ALA A 52 -0.49 9.39 2.20
CA ALA A 52 -1.86 9.39 2.70
C ALA A 52 -1.93 9.27 4.23
N ILE A 53 -1.05 8.46 4.82
CA ILE A 53 -0.95 8.30 6.28
C ILE A 53 -0.42 9.60 6.91
N ASP A 54 0.62 10.19 6.35
CA ASP A 54 1.16 11.46 6.84
C ASP A 54 0.14 12.60 6.72
N ALA A 55 -0.61 12.67 5.63
CA ALA A 55 -1.70 13.61 5.45
C ALA A 55 -2.80 13.44 6.53
N SER A 56 -3.16 12.20 6.86
CA SER A 56 -4.12 11.90 7.93
C SER A 56 -3.61 12.37 9.29
N TYR A 57 -2.36 12.06 9.61
CA TYR A 57 -1.71 12.50 10.85
C TYR A 57 -1.60 14.03 10.93
N THR A 58 -1.22 14.66 9.84
CA THR A 58 -1.17 16.12 9.72
C THR A 58 -2.54 16.75 9.90
N SER A 59 -3.61 16.14 9.40
CA SER A 59 -4.99 16.60 9.59
C SER A 59 -5.37 16.61 11.07
N ILE A 60 -5.00 15.57 11.84
CA ILE A 60 -5.21 15.56 13.30
C ILE A 60 -4.47 16.70 13.99
N ARG A 61 -3.21 16.93 13.63
CA ARG A 61 -2.44 18.06 14.19
C ARG A 61 -3.11 19.40 13.88
N GLN A 62 -3.63 19.58 12.67
CA GLN A 62 -4.39 20.77 12.30
C GLN A 62 -5.67 20.93 13.14
N VAL A 63 -6.40 19.83 13.39
CA VAL A 63 -7.58 19.83 14.26
C VAL A 63 -7.20 20.28 15.68
N PHE A 64 -6.12 19.76 16.28
CA PHE A 64 -5.62 20.23 17.57
C PHE A 64 -5.30 21.72 17.56
N MET A 65 -4.62 22.21 16.53
CA MET A 65 -4.30 23.64 16.40
C MET A 65 -5.56 24.49 16.26
N LEU A 66 -6.52 24.08 15.45
CA LEU A 66 -7.79 24.79 15.26
C LEU A 66 -8.59 24.84 16.56
N LEU A 67 -8.68 23.72 17.28
CA LEU A 67 -9.38 23.66 18.57
C LEU A 67 -8.72 24.55 19.64
N THR A 68 -7.40 24.57 19.66
CA THR A 68 -6.63 25.24 20.71
C THR A 68 -6.46 26.74 20.45
N PHE A 69 -6.12 27.13 19.20
CA PHE A 69 -5.61 28.47 18.89
C PHE A 69 -6.45 29.27 17.90
N ALA A 70 -7.31 28.65 17.06
CA ALA A 70 -7.91 29.32 15.92
C ALA A 70 -9.04 30.30 16.26
N SER A 71 -9.34 30.51 17.51
CA SER A 71 -10.47 31.37 17.88
C SER A 71 -10.00 32.68 18.53
N ASN A 72 -10.01 33.75 17.76
CA ASN A 72 -10.04 35.13 18.28
C ASN A 72 -11.37 35.48 19.01
N THR A 73 -12.26 34.49 19.13
CA THR A 73 -13.58 34.67 19.78
C THR A 73 -13.51 34.21 21.24
N ASP A 74 -14.51 34.57 22.01
CA ASP A 74 -14.67 34.17 23.42
C ASP A 74 -14.88 32.67 23.62
N SER A 75 -14.89 31.92 22.54
CA SER A 75 -15.18 30.47 22.48
C SER A 75 -13.93 29.59 22.31
N SER A 76 -12.70 30.12 22.39
CA SER A 76 -11.50 29.29 22.34
C SER A 76 -11.39 28.38 23.57
N ILE A 77 -10.94 27.15 23.39
CA ILE A 77 -10.76 26.20 24.51
C ILE A 77 -9.89 26.83 25.62
N ILE A 78 -8.83 27.54 25.26
CA ILE A 78 -7.96 28.23 26.24
C ILE A 78 -8.76 29.23 27.10
N LYS A 79 -9.62 30.05 26.48
CA LYS A 79 -10.42 31.03 27.23
C LYS A 79 -11.48 30.38 28.13
N ILE A 80 -12.08 29.28 27.66
CA ILE A 80 -13.04 28.49 28.45
C ILE A 80 -12.34 27.90 29.68
N LEU A 81 -11.09 27.43 29.55
CA LEU A 81 -10.37 26.72 30.61
C LEU A 81 -9.61 27.62 31.58
N ARG A 82 -9.20 28.84 31.17
CA ARG A 82 -8.42 29.74 32.04
C ARG A 82 -8.97 29.94 33.45
N PRO A 83 -10.30 30.13 33.68
CA PRO A 83 -10.85 30.27 35.02
C PRO A 83 -10.67 29.00 35.88
N TYR A 84 -10.49 27.87 35.26
CA TYR A 84 -10.43 26.52 35.89
C TYR A 84 -9.01 25.90 35.83
N ALA A 85 -7.98 26.76 35.66
CA ALA A 85 -6.58 26.29 35.64
C ALA A 85 -6.10 25.81 37.03
N ASP A 86 -6.77 26.18 38.09
CA ASP A 86 -6.46 25.74 39.45
C ASP A 86 -7.14 24.39 39.72
N PRO A 87 -6.39 23.35 40.15
CA PRO A 87 -6.95 22.03 40.44
C PRO A 87 -8.02 22.02 41.58
N GLU A 88 -8.01 23.03 42.43
CA GLU A 88 -8.97 23.18 43.53
C GLU A 88 -10.33 23.78 43.08
N ILE A 89 -10.35 24.40 41.89
CA ILE A 89 -11.56 24.99 41.34
C ILE A 89 -12.34 23.98 40.52
N HIS A 90 -13.49 23.58 41.06
CA HIS A 90 -14.41 22.66 40.38
C HIS A 90 -15.52 23.46 39.65
N MET A 91 -15.84 23.04 38.45
CA MET A 91 -16.96 23.60 37.69
C MET A 91 -18.28 23.06 38.24
N THR A 92 -19.26 23.96 38.33
CA THR A 92 -20.66 23.59 38.56
C THR A 92 -21.25 22.92 37.31
N ASN A 93 -22.31 22.12 37.47
CA ASN A 93 -23.00 21.48 36.33
C ASN A 93 -23.45 22.49 35.27
N MET A 94 -23.86 23.72 35.71
CA MET A 94 -24.26 24.79 34.78
C MET A 94 -23.07 25.35 33.97
N GLU A 95 -21.91 25.46 34.61
CA GLU A 95 -20.68 25.94 33.94
C GLU A 95 -20.17 24.89 32.96
N ILE A 96 -20.18 23.60 33.32
CA ILE A 96 -19.88 22.51 32.40
C ILE A 96 -20.79 22.53 31.18
N TYR A 97 -22.10 22.64 31.38
CA TYR A 97 -23.08 22.72 30.32
C TYR A 97 -22.82 23.91 29.37
N ARG A 98 -22.54 25.11 29.93
CA ARG A 98 -22.19 26.29 29.13
C ARG A 98 -20.90 26.07 28.36
N ALA A 99 -19.89 25.51 28.96
CA ALA A 99 -18.61 25.20 28.30
C ALA A 99 -18.79 24.19 27.14
N CYS A 100 -19.60 23.16 27.32
CA CYS A 100 -19.97 22.23 26.26
C CYS A 100 -20.68 22.93 25.09
N LEU A 101 -21.63 23.82 25.37
CA LEU A 101 -22.30 24.62 24.33
C LEU A 101 -21.34 25.55 23.60
N GLN A 102 -20.42 26.19 24.32
CA GLN A 102 -19.40 27.05 23.70
C GLN A 102 -18.46 26.23 22.82
N LEU A 103 -17.98 25.07 23.30
CA LEU A 103 -17.14 24.13 22.54
C LEU A 103 -17.85 23.69 21.27
N ARG A 104 -19.12 23.31 21.35
CA ARG A 104 -19.94 22.88 20.22
C ARG A 104 -20.07 24.01 19.20
N ASN A 105 -20.51 25.22 19.61
CA ASN A 105 -20.78 26.31 18.70
C ASN A 105 -19.53 26.82 17.99
N ALA A 106 -18.38 26.79 18.67
CA ALA A 106 -17.11 27.19 18.10
C ALA A 106 -16.57 26.19 17.06
N ASN A 107 -16.85 24.91 17.25
CA ASN A 107 -16.12 23.85 16.53
C ASN A 107 -17.00 22.97 15.64
N GLN A 108 -18.31 23.27 15.54
CA GLN A 108 -19.24 22.50 14.73
C GLN A 108 -18.76 22.34 13.27
N ASN A 109 -18.14 23.35 12.69
CA ASN A 109 -17.63 23.31 11.31
C ASN A 109 -16.46 22.33 11.15
N ILE A 110 -15.64 22.13 12.18
CA ILE A 110 -14.52 21.19 12.16
C ILE A 110 -15.05 19.76 11.94
N PHE A 111 -16.12 19.40 12.61
CA PHE A 111 -16.73 18.07 12.48
C PHE A 111 -17.38 17.85 11.11
N TYR A 112 -17.87 18.89 10.45
CA TYR A 112 -18.34 18.76 9.07
C TYR A 112 -17.21 18.62 8.05
N THR A 113 -16.06 19.19 8.36
CA THR A 113 -14.88 19.14 7.48
C THR A 113 -14.14 17.81 7.62
N TYR A 114 -14.06 17.30 8.86
CA TYR A 114 -13.32 16.08 9.18
C TYR A 114 -14.30 15.01 9.66
N ASN A 115 -14.84 14.25 8.72
CA ASN A 115 -15.89 13.24 8.93
C ASN A 115 -15.45 12.04 9.82
N PHE A 116 -14.14 11.86 9.99
CA PHE A 116 -13.59 10.83 10.87
C PHE A 116 -13.64 11.21 12.37
N LEU A 117 -14.03 12.45 12.71
CA LEU A 117 -14.12 12.87 14.10
C LEU A 117 -15.41 12.35 14.76
N ASN A 118 -15.27 11.59 15.85
CA ASN A 118 -16.36 11.14 16.68
C ASN A 118 -16.70 12.13 17.78
N GLY A 119 -15.66 12.68 18.44
CA GLY A 119 -15.83 13.59 19.57
C GLY A 119 -14.55 14.33 19.97
N VAL A 120 -14.76 15.39 20.73
CA VAL A 120 -13.71 16.18 21.37
C VAL A 120 -14.01 16.29 22.85
N TYR A 121 -13.03 16.00 23.68
CA TYR A 121 -13.16 15.95 25.12
C TYR A 121 -12.02 16.72 25.77
N VAL A 122 -12.34 17.46 26.82
CA VAL A 122 -11.35 18.22 27.58
C VAL A 122 -11.52 17.90 29.07
N TYR A 123 -10.48 17.37 29.67
CA TYR A 123 -10.40 17.23 31.11
C TYR A 123 -9.66 18.40 31.73
N THR A 124 -10.32 19.11 32.65
CA THR A 124 -9.69 20.19 33.44
C THR A 124 -8.73 19.61 34.49
N PRO A 125 -7.82 20.42 35.09
CA PRO A 125 -6.95 19.98 36.17
C PRO A 125 -7.70 19.40 37.37
N SER A 126 -8.91 19.94 37.68
CA SER A 126 -9.81 19.45 38.74
C SER A 126 -10.55 18.16 38.39
N GLY A 127 -10.45 17.70 37.09
CA GLY A 127 -11.10 16.48 36.63
C GLY A 127 -12.51 16.67 36.04
N ASN A 128 -12.96 17.90 35.85
CA ASN A 128 -14.22 18.14 35.15
C ASN A 128 -14.06 17.83 33.65
N LEU A 129 -15.11 17.25 33.06
CA LEU A 129 -15.17 16.93 31.65
C LEU A 129 -16.02 17.93 30.88
N ILE A 130 -15.46 18.47 29.81
CA ILE A 130 -16.17 19.26 28.81
C ILE A 130 -16.11 18.46 27.50
N SER A 131 -17.26 18.20 26.88
CA SER A 131 -17.33 17.39 25.67
C SER A 131 -18.21 17.97 24.59
N TYR A 132 -17.85 17.61 23.35
CA TYR A 132 -18.72 17.75 22.19
C TYR A 132 -18.60 16.50 21.32
N GLU A 133 -19.71 15.80 21.15
CA GLU A 133 -19.82 14.54 20.43
C GLU A 133 -20.79 14.68 19.27
N THR A 134 -20.43 14.12 18.09
CA THR A 134 -21.31 14.13 16.90
C THR A 134 -22.06 12.86 16.72
N SER A 135 -21.55 11.78 17.28
CA SER A 135 -22.08 10.45 17.04
C SER A 135 -22.40 9.71 18.34
N LYS A 136 -23.15 8.67 18.16
CA LYS A 136 -23.59 7.75 19.22
C LYS A 136 -22.42 7.02 19.93
N ASN A 137 -21.19 7.19 19.47
CA ASN A 137 -20.04 6.39 19.88
C ASN A 137 -19.16 7.07 20.94
N GLY A 138 -19.39 8.36 21.17
CA GLY A 138 -18.45 9.19 21.92
C GLY A 138 -18.85 9.46 23.36
N THR A 139 -19.94 8.90 23.89
CA THR A 139 -20.33 9.17 25.28
C THR A 139 -19.31 8.58 26.25
N ILE A 140 -18.73 9.44 27.10
CA ILE A 140 -17.79 8.98 28.13
C ILE A 140 -18.55 8.34 29.29
N ALA A 141 -18.06 7.20 29.75
CA ALA A 141 -18.63 6.48 30.89
C ALA A 141 -18.60 7.34 32.17
N GLN A 142 -19.73 7.49 32.82
CA GLN A 142 -19.88 8.40 33.98
C GLN A 142 -18.93 8.07 35.16
N THR A 143 -18.49 6.82 35.28
CA THR A 143 -17.58 6.35 36.31
C THR A 143 -16.11 6.43 35.92
N TYR A 144 -15.82 6.87 34.71
CA TYR A 144 -14.45 6.87 34.18
C TYR A 144 -13.62 8.02 34.76
N ASN A 145 -12.44 7.68 35.27
CA ASN A 145 -11.47 8.66 35.74
C ASN A 145 -10.17 8.52 34.96
N PRO A 146 -9.80 9.49 34.10
CA PRO A 146 -8.63 9.41 33.25
C PRO A 146 -7.31 9.29 34.00
N LYS A 147 -7.25 9.82 35.25
CA LYS A 147 -6.05 9.79 36.10
C LYS A 147 -5.60 8.37 36.48
N ASN A 148 -6.50 7.38 36.32
CA ASN A 148 -6.19 5.98 36.59
C ASN A 148 -5.55 5.26 35.41
N ASP A 149 -5.52 5.88 34.24
CA ASP A 149 -5.03 5.26 33.00
C ASP A 149 -3.65 5.81 32.61
N ASP A 150 -2.82 4.92 32.09
CA ASP A 150 -1.46 5.23 31.65
C ASP A 150 -1.41 6.30 30.56
N TRP A 151 -2.37 6.32 29.63
CA TRP A 151 -2.39 7.28 28.54
C TRP A 151 -2.45 8.72 29.04
N TYR A 152 -3.18 8.98 30.13
CA TYR A 152 -3.32 10.32 30.71
C TYR A 152 -1.96 10.83 31.25
N ASN A 153 -1.29 9.98 32.01
CA ASN A 153 0.02 10.29 32.59
C ASN A 153 1.06 10.50 31.47
N ARG A 154 1.09 9.63 30.46
CA ARG A 154 1.97 9.78 29.29
C ARG A 154 1.69 11.06 28.53
N THR A 155 0.44 11.47 28.40
CA THR A 155 0.08 12.75 27.75
C THR A 155 0.63 13.94 28.51
N ILE A 156 0.53 13.95 29.85
CA ILE A 156 1.08 15.01 30.69
C ILE A 156 2.61 15.05 30.59
N GLU A 157 3.25 13.89 30.70
CA GLU A 157 4.72 13.76 30.63
C GLU A 157 5.29 14.13 29.24
N SER A 158 4.49 14.02 28.18
CA SER A 158 4.90 14.33 26.81
C SER A 158 5.22 15.79 26.56
N GLY A 159 4.86 16.69 27.52
CA GLY A 159 5.20 18.12 27.45
C GLY A 159 4.58 18.85 26.25
N GLY A 160 3.36 18.47 25.85
CA GLY A 160 2.64 19.09 24.75
C GLY A 160 2.79 18.37 23.41
N LYS A 161 3.53 17.25 23.38
CA LYS A 161 3.51 16.35 22.21
C LYS A 161 2.21 15.57 22.19
N MET A 162 1.72 15.31 20.99
CA MET A 162 0.53 14.51 20.78
C MET A 162 0.83 13.03 21.10
N HIS A 163 -0.02 12.46 21.95
CA HIS A 163 -0.06 11.03 22.24
C HIS A 163 -1.27 10.42 21.52
N TYR A 164 -1.19 9.17 21.12
CA TYR A 164 -2.27 8.47 20.45
C TYR A 164 -2.41 7.03 20.95
N SER A 165 -3.65 6.55 20.98
CA SER A 165 -4.01 5.20 21.40
C SER A 165 -3.85 4.20 20.24
N SER A 166 -3.96 2.90 20.56
CA SER A 166 -4.23 1.87 19.57
C SER A 166 -5.66 1.99 19.02
N LEU A 167 -5.90 1.36 17.85
CA LEU A 167 -7.26 1.14 17.35
C LEU A 167 -7.89 0.01 18.15
N ASP A 168 -8.73 0.35 19.12
CA ASP A 168 -9.34 -0.62 20.03
C ASP A 168 -10.66 -0.11 20.61
N GLU A 169 -11.33 -0.96 21.40
CA GLU A 169 -12.39 -0.54 22.30
C GLU A 169 -11.76 0.12 23.53
N HIS A 170 -12.10 1.38 23.78
CA HIS A 170 -11.51 2.11 24.90
C HIS A 170 -12.47 2.13 26.11
N PRO A 171 -11.98 1.79 27.31
CA PRO A 171 -12.82 1.76 28.53
C PRO A 171 -13.46 3.10 28.88
N MET A 172 -12.91 4.19 28.35
CA MET A 172 -13.46 5.52 28.62
C MET A 172 -14.78 5.80 27.88
N PHE A 173 -15.08 5.07 26.80
CA PHE A 173 -16.33 5.24 26.05
C PHE A 173 -17.37 4.20 26.44
N GLU A 174 -18.64 4.60 26.47
CA GLU A 174 -19.76 3.66 26.70
C GLU A 174 -19.97 2.73 25.51
N SER A 175 -19.61 3.17 24.31
CA SER A 175 -19.71 2.36 23.12
C SER A 175 -18.55 1.35 23.05
N LYS A 176 -18.84 0.17 22.50
CA LYS A 176 -17.85 -0.86 22.22
C LYS A 176 -17.31 -0.78 20.79
N ASN A 177 -17.38 0.38 20.17
CA ASN A 177 -16.83 0.57 18.84
C ASN A 177 -15.34 0.86 18.94
N LYS A 178 -14.59 0.26 18.03
CA LYS A 178 -13.17 0.56 17.90
C LYS A 178 -12.98 1.99 17.45
N SER A 179 -12.10 2.70 18.11
CA SER A 179 -11.71 4.06 17.73
C SER A 179 -10.22 4.29 18.00
N ILE A 180 -9.71 5.39 17.50
CA ILE A 180 -8.35 5.85 17.78
C ILE A 180 -8.51 7.22 18.44
N PHE A 181 -8.01 7.39 19.63
CA PHE A 181 -8.00 8.71 20.22
C PHE A 181 -6.59 9.31 20.26
N PHE A 182 -6.54 10.60 20.09
CA PHE A 182 -5.35 11.42 20.22
C PHE A 182 -5.50 12.33 21.43
N SER A 183 -4.44 12.51 22.20
CA SER A 183 -4.47 13.37 23.38
C SER A 183 -3.26 14.29 23.43
N GLN A 184 -3.49 15.50 23.93
CA GLN A 184 -2.46 16.53 24.07
C GLN A 184 -2.75 17.41 25.27
N THR A 185 -1.71 17.84 25.98
CA THR A 185 -1.83 18.84 27.05
C THR A 185 -2.13 20.21 26.49
N ILE A 186 -3.06 20.93 27.12
CA ILE A 186 -3.33 22.35 26.84
C ILE A 186 -2.57 23.18 27.88
N ILE A 187 -1.71 24.03 27.34
CA ILE A 187 -0.93 24.97 28.14
C ILE A 187 -1.34 26.41 27.74
N ASP A 188 -1.59 27.26 28.70
CA ASP A 188 -1.86 28.67 28.45
C ASP A 188 -0.60 29.35 27.87
N PRO A 189 -0.64 29.85 26.63
CA PRO A 189 0.51 30.49 26.01
C PRO A 189 0.97 31.77 26.71
N ASP A 190 0.08 32.44 27.44
CA ASP A 190 0.37 33.72 28.12
C ASP A 190 1.00 33.49 29.51
N THR A 191 0.57 32.43 30.19
CA THR A 191 0.98 32.20 31.61
C THR A 191 1.82 30.95 31.81
N GLY A 192 1.91 30.04 30.80
CA GLY A 192 2.56 28.74 30.90
C GLY A 192 1.84 27.75 31.80
N LYS A 193 0.63 28.06 32.30
CA LYS A 193 -0.12 27.17 33.19
C LYS A 193 -0.76 26.02 32.41
N PHE A 194 -0.77 24.86 33.05
CA PHE A 194 -1.52 23.69 32.58
C PHE A 194 -3.03 23.95 32.71
N LEU A 195 -3.77 23.86 31.63
CA LEU A 195 -5.21 24.09 31.57
C LEU A 195 -6.03 22.80 31.46
N GLY A 196 -5.41 21.71 31.07
CA GLY A 196 -6.09 20.42 30.95
C GLY A 196 -5.52 19.53 29.87
N VAL A 197 -6.24 18.46 29.57
CA VAL A 197 -5.90 17.48 28.51
C VAL A 197 -7.02 17.49 27.48
N LEU A 198 -6.68 17.78 26.23
CA LEU A 198 -7.57 17.68 25.08
C LEU A 198 -7.45 16.29 24.47
N ILE A 199 -8.59 15.68 24.19
CA ILE A 199 -8.71 14.37 23.55
C ILE A 199 -9.56 14.57 22.28
N ILE A 200 -9.11 13.99 21.19
CA ILE A 200 -9.85 13.88 19.94
C ILE A 200 -10.06 12.39 19.64
N ASP A 201 -11.30 11.97 19.62
CA ASP A 201 -11.69 10.60 19.26
C ASP A 201 -12.02 10.54 17.77
N CYS A 202 -11.42 9.55 17.08
CA CYS A 202 -11.54 9.37 15.64
C CYS A 202 -12.05 7.97 15.32
N SER A 203 -12.87 7.88 14.28
CA SER A 203 -13.26 6.60 13.71
C SER A 203 -12.07 5.95 12.98
N PRO A 204 -12.11 4.62 12.74
CA PRO A 204 -11.11 3.92 11.94
C PRO A 204 -10.92 4.49 10.52
N GLU A 205 -11.93 5.21 10.02
CA GLU A 205 -11.90 5.86 8.70
C GLU A 205 -10.81 6.93 8.56
N LEU A 206 -10.20 7.37 9.67
CA LEU A 206 -9.05 8.26 9.66
C LEU A 206 -7.92 7.73 8.77
N PHE A 207 -7.62 6.43 8.87
CA PHE A 207 -6.60 5.76 8.07
C PHE A 207 -7.23 4.86 6.99
N ASN A 208 -8.31 5.33 6.35
CA ASN A 208 -8.91 4.60 5.22
C ASN A 208 -7.99 4.70 4.00
N LEU A 209 -7.16 3.68 3.81
CA LEU A 209 -6.20 3.57 2.71
C LEU A 209 -6.79 2.93 1.44
N ASP A 210 -8.05 2.47 1.47
CA ASP A 210 -8.71 1.81 0.34
C ASP A 210 -8.81 2.73 -0.88
N SER A 211 -9.03 4.03 -0.65
CA SER A 211 -9.14 5.02 -1.73
C SER A 211 -7.83 5.29 -2.45
N VAL A 212 -6.69 5.01 -1.82
CA VAL A 212 -5.34 5.21 -2.34
C VAL A 212 -4.74 3.89 -2.83
N ASN A 213 -5.35 2.77 -2.46
CA ASN A 213 -4.90 1.44 -2.86
C ASN A 213 -5.20 1.16 -4.32
N ALA A 214 -4.27 1.51 -5.22
CA ALA A 214 -4.40 1.30 -6.65
C ALA A 214 -4.35 -0.19 -7.07
N LEU A 215 -3.79 -1.06 -6.23
CA LEU A 215 -3.64 -2.49 -6.49
C LEU A 215 -4.84 -3.32 -6.01
N GLY A 216 -5.77 -2.71 -5.27
CA GLY A 216 -6.99 -3.38 -4.78
C GLY A 216 -6.68 -4.61 -3.91
N ASN A 217 -7.22 -5.76 -4.29
CA ASN A 217 -7.06 -7.02 -3.54
C ASN A 217 -5.71 -7.74 -3.80
N MET A 218 -4.83 -7.17 -4.63
CA MET A 218 -3.52 -7.77 -4.93
C MET A 218 -2.46 -7.45 -3.86
N ASN A 219 -2.83 -6.68 -2.84
CA ASN A 219 -1.93 -6.33 -1.75
C ASN A 219 -2.61 -6.45 -0.40
N LEU A 220 -1.80 -6.79 0.58
CA LEU A 220 -2.15 -6.71 1.99
C LEU A 220 -1.46 -5.48 2.57
N ILE A 221 -2.26 -4.53 3.06
CA ILE A 221 -1.79 -3.31 3.70
C ILE A 221 -2.03 -3.46 5.20
N THR A 222 -0.99 -3.21 5.98
CA THR A 222 -1.11 -3.19 7.44
C THR A 222 -0.36 -1.99 7.99
N LEU A 223 -1.06 -1.18 8.78
CA LEU A 223 -0.49 -0.05 9.51
C LEU A 223 -0.41 -0.42 10.99
N THR A 224 0.80 -0.44 11.53
CA THR A 224 1.06 -0.82 12.93
C THR A 224 1.87 0.26 13.65
N ASN A 225 1.85 0.19 14.96
CA ASN A 225 2.73 1.00 15.80
C ASN A 225 4.04 0.24 16.07
N THR A 226 5.19 0.87 15.84
CA THR A 226 6.51 0.28 16.06
C THR A 226 6.77 -0.11 17.53
N ASN A 227 6.14 0.61 18.49
CA ASN A 227 6.41 0.43 19.91
C ASN A 227 5.62 -0.71 20.55
N ASN A 228 4.36 -0.91 20.14
CA ASN A 228 3.45 -1.86 20.79
C ASN A 228 2.79 -2.85 19.83
N GLN A 229 3.14 -2.79 18.53
CA GLN A 229 2.59 -3.65 17.48
C GLN A 229 1.05 -3.58 17.35
N SER A 230 0.42 -2.53 17.88
CA SER A 230 -1.01 -2.31 17.70
C SER A 230 -1.32 -2.04 16.25
N VAL A 231 -2.38 -2.65 15.73
CA VAL A 231 -2.84 -2.48 14.34
C VAL A 231 -3.78 -1.30 14.27
N TYR A 232 -3.52 -0.35 13.38
CA TYR A 232 -4.37 0.82 13.12
C TYR A 232 -5.26 0.64 11.90
N TYR A 233 -4.75 -0.06 10.89
CA TYR A 233 -5.47 -0.37 9.67
C TYR A 233 -4.98 -1.70 9.11
N THR A 234 -5.88 -2.48 8.56
CA THR A 234 -5.58 -3.64 7.72
C THR A 234 -6.73 -3.87 6.75
N ASN A 235 -6.42 -4.19 5.51
CA ASN A 235 -7.40 -4.66 4.52
C ASN A 235 -7.58 -6.18 4.55
N ASP A 236 -6.94 -6.88 5.50
CA ASP A 236 -7.16 -8.31 5.73
C ASP A 236 -8.52 -8.53 6.39
N SER A 237 -9.41 -9.24 5.72
CA SER A 237 -10.75 -9.57 6.21
C SER A 237 -10.75 -10.48 7.44
N ASP A 238 -9.66 -11.25 7.63
CA ASP A 238 -9.56 -12.21 8.73
C ASP A 238 -8.97 -11.61 10.02
N GLY A 239 -8.42 -10.38 9.94
CA GLY A 239 -7.88 -9.65 11.10
C GLY A 239 -6.73 -10.35 11.83
N SER A 240 -6.19 -11.41 11.26
CA SER A 240 -5.20 -12.30 11.87
C SER A 240 -3.77 -12.03 11.38
N PHE A 241 -3.47 -10.79 11.00
CA PHE A 241 -2.14 -10.47 10.52
C PHE A 241 -1.09 -10.69 11.61
N SER A 242 -0.36 -11.77 11.49
CA SER A 242 0.94 -11.90 12.16
C SER A 242 2.00 -11.41 11.19
N ILE A 243 2.71 -10.36 11.56
CA ILE A 243 3.93 -9.93 10.85
C ILE A 243 4.84 -11.16 10.77
N LYS A 244 4.84 -11.82 9.62
CA LYS A 244 5.82 -12.86 9.33
C LYS A 244 7.02 -12.15 8.72
N PRO A 245 8.14 -12.04 9.44
CA PRO A 245 9.32 -11.32 8.97
C PRO A 245 9.98 -11.93 7.72
N ASP A 246 9.49 -13.06 7.23
CA ASP A 246 10.09 -13.85 6.16
C ASP A 246 9.33 -13.81 4.83
N ALA A 247 8.30 -13.00 4.68
CA ALA A 247 7.66 -12.86 3.37
C ALA A 247 8.59 -12.00 2.47
N SER A 248 9.26 -12.64 1.53
CA SER A 248 10.17 -12.02 0.55
C SER A 248 9.54 -10.89 -0.29
N ASN A 249 8.22 -10.67 -0.15
CA ASN A 249 7.43 -9.72 -0.90
C ASN A 249 6.79 -8.64 -0.01
N THR A 250 7.28 -8.43 1.22
CA THR A 250 6.76 -7.41 2.13
C THR A 250 7.73 -6.25 2.22
N LEU A 251 7.24 -5.07 1.86
CA LEU A 251 7.94 -3.80 2.02
C LEU A 251 7.52 -3.16 3.35
N TYR A 252 8.50 -2.70 4.12
CA TYR A 252 8.28 -2.00 5.38
C TYR A 252 8.74 -0.56 5.24
N THR A 253 7.90 0.38 5.68
CA THR A 253 8.24 1.81 5.69
C THR A 253 7.83 2.41 7.03
N GLU A 254 8.77 3.07 7.69
CA GLU A 254 8.47 3.93 8.82
C GLU A 254 7.92 5.25 8.30
N ILE A 255 6.81 5.71 8.89
CA ILE A 255 6.20 6.98 8.52
C ILE A 255 6.89 8.10 9.30
N ASP A 256 7.43 9.05 8.58
CA ASP A 256 8.19 10.16 9.13
C ASP A 256 7.43 10.88 10.26
N HIS A 257 8.17 11.22 11.33
CA HIS A 257 7.65 11.94 12.49
C HIS A 257 6.55 11.21 13.29
N THR A 258 6.29 9.95 12.99
CA THR A 258 5.31 9.11 13.70
C THR A 258 5.95 7.78 14.10
N PRO A 259 5.45 7.07 15.13
CA PRO A 259 5.87 5.70 15.40
C PRO A 259 5.00 4.70 14.63
N LEU A 260 4.58 5.03 13.42
CA LEU A 260 3.79 4.15 12.58
C LEU A 260 4.70 3.44 11.58
N LEU A 261 4.43 2.16 11.38
CA LEU A 261 5.07 1.29 10.43
C LEU A 261 4.02 0.79 9.43
N LEU A 262 4.25 1.13 8.17
CA LEU A 262 3.48 0.59 7.05
C LEU A 262 4.13 -0.71 6.59
N ALA A 263 3.39 -1.80 6.56
CA ALA A 263 3.75 -3.05 5.94
C ALA A 263 2.87 -3.26 4.70
N LEU A 264 3.49 -3.34 3.54
CA LEU A 264 2.86 -3.59 2.26
C LEU A 264 3.31 -4.96 1.75
N THR A 265 2.44 -5.96 1.77
CA THR A 265 2.70 -7.28 1.20
C THR A 265 2.01 -7.39 -0.14
N LEU A 266 2.76 -7.71 -1.19
CA LEU A 266 2.26 -7.77 -2.55
C LEU A 266 2.04 -9.21 -2.98
N ASP A 267 0.85 -9.52 -3.47
CA ASP A 267 0.52 -10.81 -4.07
C ASP A 267 0.62 -10.71 -5.60
N TYR A 268 1.78 -11.09 -6.11
CA TYR A 268 2.05 -11.15 -7.54
C TYR A 268 1.56 -12.43 -8.22
N SER A 269 0.92 -13.34 -7.50
CA SER A 269 0.56 -14.67 -8.02
C SER A 269 -0.36 -14.58 -9.23
N SER A 270 -1.38 -13.73 -9.20
CA SER A 270 -2.32 -13.53 -10.29
C SER A 270 -1.66 -12.89 -11.52
N LEU A 271 -0.83 -11.89 -11.31
CA LEU A 271 -0.08 -11.23 -12.39
C LEU A 271 0.93 -12.21 -13.01
N ARG A 272 1.64 -12.97 -12.17
CA ARG A 272 2.59 -13.98 -12.63
C ARG A 272 1.93 -15.09 -13.45
N GLU A 273 0.68 -15.45 -13.13
CA GLU A 273 -0.09 -16.42 -13.91
C GLU A 273 -0.41 -15.89 -15.30
N ASP A 274 -0.87 -14.65 -15.43
CA ASP A 274 -1.15 -14.02 -16.73
C ASP A 274 0.12 -13.90 -17.58
N TYR A 275 1.25 -13.57 -16.97
CA TYR A 275 2.53 -13.45 -17.66
C TYR A 275 3.07 -14.81 -18.11
N THR A 276 2.95 -15.85 -17.30
CA THR A 276 3.34 -17.21 -17.72
C THR A 276 2.49 -17.70 -18.88
N ARG A 277 1.21 -17.34 -18.91
CA ARG A 277 0.31 -17.62 -20.04
C ARG A 277 0.76 -16.93 -21.33
N ILE A 278 1.15 -15.65 -21.27
CA ILE A 278 1.65 -14.90 -22.43
C ILE A 278 2.98 -15.47 -22.90
N ALA A 279 3.92 -15.76 -22.00
CA ALA A 279 5.20 -16.38 -22.33
C ALA A 279 5.01 -17.76 -22.99
N PHE A 280 4.09 -18.58 -22.48
CA PHE A 280 3.73 -19.85 -23.06
C PHE A 280 3.14 -19.73 -24.47
N LEU A 281 2.25 -18.74 -24.70
CA LEU A 281 1.70 -18.42 -26.02
C LEU A 281 2.83 -18.06 -27.01
N LEU A 282 3.79 -17.26 -26.59
CA LEU A 282 4.93 -16.83 -27.40
C LEU A 282 5.82 -18.03 -27.80
N VAL A 283 6.03 -18.96 -26.88
CA VAL A 283 6.75 -20.21 -27.16
C VAL A 283 5.98 -21.09 -28.17
N ILE A 284 4.65 -21.21 -28.03
CA ILE A 284 3.82 -21.96 -28.99
C ILE A 284 3.89 -21.34 -30.38
N VAL A 285 3.73 -20.03 -30.49
CA VAL A 285 3.83 -19.33 -31.80
C VAL A 285 5.20 -19.53 -32.42
N SER A 286 6.26 -19.43 -31.64
CA SER A 286 7.62 -19.67 -32.11
C SER A 286 7.82 -21.13 -32.59
N ALA A 287 7.31 -22.11 -31.87
CA ALA A 287 7.36 -23.53 -32.27
C ALA A 287 6.61 -23.76 -33.59
N LEU A 288 5.45 -23.11 -33.77
CA LEU A 288 4.68 -23.20 -35.01
C LEU A 288 5.43 -22.57 -36.18
N CYS A 289 6.07 -21.43 -35.98
CA CYS A 289 6.92 -20.80 -36.98
C CYS A 289 8.11 -21.68 -37.37
N ILE A 290 8.77 -22.31 -36.41
CA ILE A 290 9.87 -23.27 -36.67
C ILE A 290 9.36 -24.44 -37.50
N LEU A 291 8.19 -25.01 -37.16
CA LEU A 291 7.56 -26.08 -37.92
C LEU A 291 7.29 -25.67 -39.36
N CYS A 292 6.73 -24.49 -39.59
CA CYS A 292 6.49 -23.94 -40.93
C CYS A 292 7.77 -23.80 -41.74
N VAL A 293 8.84 -23.30 -41.12
CA VAL A 293 10.15 -23.16 -41.77
C VAL A 293 10.72 -24.53 -42.15
N LEU A 294 10.61 -25.51 -41.28
CA LEU A 294 11.07 -26.89 -41.56
C LEU A 294 10.30 -27.53 -42.73
N LEU A 295 8.95 -27.35 -42.73
CA LEU A 295 8.09 -27.84 -43.81
C LEU A 295 8.43 -27.16 -45.14
N PHE A 296 8.63 -25.87 -45.13
CA PHE A 296 9.02 -25.10 -46.30
C PHE A 296 10.40 -25.55 -46.83
N THR A 297 11.37 -25.69 -45.96
CA THR A 297 12.73 -26.17 -46.33
C THR A 297 12.68 -27.58 -46.88
N PHE A 298 11.84 -28.43 -46.32
CA PHE A 298 11.64 -29.82 -46.83
C PHE A 298 11.01 -29.80 -48.24
N TYR A 299 9.95 -29.02 -48.42
CA TYR A 299 9.30 -28.89 -49.73
C TYR A 299 10.24 -28.31 -50.78
N PHE A 300 10.95 -27.24 -50.45
CA PHE A 300 11.93 -26.61 -51.33
C PHE A 300 13.08 -27.58 -51.68
N SER A 301 13.62 -28.31 -50.74
CA SER A 301 14.65 -29.32 -50.96
C SER A 301 14.17 -30.46 -51.87
N ASN A 302 12.89 -30.80 -51.81
CA ASN A 302 12.34 -31.87 -52.68
C ASN A 302 12.01 -31.30 -54.10
N SER A 303 11.50 -30.12 -54.20
CA SER A 303 11.02 -29.56 -55.45
C SER A 303 12.14 -29.04 -56.37
N MET A 304 13.20 -28.44 -55.77
CA MET A 304 14.25 -27.80 -56.56
C MET A 304 15.54 -28.62 -56.68
N LEU A 305 15.92 -29.37 -55.66
CA LEU A 305 17.19 -30.11 -55.65
C LEU A 305 17.10 -31.48 -56.33
N LEU A 306 15.95 -32.13 -56.35
CA LEU A 306 15.77 -33.42 -57.05
C LEU A 306 15.99 -33.32 -58.55
N PRO A 307 15.40 -32.31 -59.31
CA PRO A 307 15.69 -32.18 -60.71
C PRO A 307 17.15 -31.81 -61.05
N ILE A 308 17.83 -31.09 -60.14
CA ILE A 308 19.23 -30.72 -60.34
C ILE A 308 20.17 -31.93 -60.15
N GLU A 309 19.86 -32.78 -59.15
CA GLU A 309 20.62 -34.05 -58.90
C GLU A 309 20.46 -35.02 -60.11
N GLU A 310 19.25 -35.14 -60.66
CA GLU A 310 18.96 -35.98 -61.85
C GLU A 310 19.68 -35.45 -63.10
N LEU A 311 19.69 -34.12 -63.34
CA LEU A 311 20.42 -33.49 -64.44
C LEU A 311 21.94 -33.68 -64.29
N SER A 312 22.46 -33.56 -63.08
CA SER A 312 23.89 -33.80 -62.80
C SER A 312 24.32 -35.25 -63.04
N GLU A 313 23.49 -36.24 -62.65
CA GLU A 313 23.74 -37.64 -62.92
C GLU A 313 23.66 -37.94 -64.43
N GLN A 314 22.71 -37.36 -65.15
CA GLN A 314 22.63 -37.49 -66.59
C GLN A 314 23.83 -36.90 -67.35
N MET A 315 24.36 -35.76 -66.91
CA MET A 315 25.57 -35.16 -67.46
C MET A 315 26.81 -36.00 -67.17
N LEU A 316 26.93 -36.62 -66.01
CA LEU A 316 28.02 -37.51 -65.65
C LEU A 316 28.00 -38.80 -66.49
N HIS A 317 26.82 -39.36 -66.75
CA HIS A 317 26.67 -40.53 -67.62
C HIS A 317 26.89 -40.25 -69.12
N GLN A 318 26.69 -38.99 -69.56
CA GLN A 318 27.01 -38.59 -70.95
C GLN A 318 28.49 -38.25 -71.19
N SER A 319 29.29 -38.11 -70.12
CA SER A 319 30.71 -37.76 -70.21
C SER A 319 31.63 -39.00 -70.18
N ASP A 320 31.13 -40.27 -70.15
CA ASP A 320 31.95 -41.47 -70.34
C ASP A 320 32.30 -41.56 -71.85
N PRO A 321 33.55 -41.44 -72.21
CA PRO A 321 33.98 -41.59 -73.62
C PRO A 321 33.82 -43.05 -74.04
N VAL A 322 33.00 -43.24 -75.10
CA VAL A 322 32.94 -44.51 -75.83
C VAL A 322 34.35 -44.83 -76.40
N VAL A 323 35.08 -45.71 -75.73
CA VAL A 323 36.32 -46.26 -76.28
C VAL A 323 35.90 -47.17 -77.39
N HIS A 324 35.94 -46.69 -78.66
CA HIS A 324 35.91 -47.47 -79.83
C HIS A 324 37.21 -48.33 -79.91
N SER A 325 37.09 -49.55 -79.53
CA SER A 325 38.08 -50.60 -79.93
C SER A 325 37.97 -50.84 -81.42
N LYS A 326 38.89 -50.35 -82.20
CA LYS A 326 39.19 -50.86 -83.54
C LYS A 326 39.99 -52.09 -83.36
N LYS A 327 39.44 -53.24 -83.78
CA LYS A 327 40.16 -54.42 -84.18
C LYS A 327 40.52 -54.23 -85.67
N ASP A 328 41.79 -54.41 -85.91
CA ASP A 328 42.36 -55.06 -87.05
C ASP A 328 43.54 -55.89 -86.60
#